data_b2cd895c92f69f4dbcf88f3e20c01d9b
#
_entry.id   b2cd895c92f69f4dbcf88f3e20c01d9b
#
_cell.length_a   1.000
_cell.length_b   1.000
_cell.length_c   1.000
_cell.angle_alpha   90.00
_cell.angle_beta   90.00
_cell.angle_gamma   90.00
#
_symmetry.space_group_name_H-M   'P 1'
#
loop_
_entity.id
_entity.type
_entity.pdbx_description
1 polymer ?
#
loop_
_entity_poly.entity_id
_entity_poly.type
_entity_poly.pdbx_seq_one_letter_code
_entity_poly.pdbx_strand_id
1 'polypeptide(L)'
;MDVVVKIAQLLVSLSILIVLHEMGHFVLARIFKVRVEKFYLFFDAGFSLFKKKIGDTEYGIGWLPLGGYVKISGMIDESMDREQMKKPPQPYEFRSKKAWQRLLIMLGGVIVNFLLALFIYILVFFSWGEEYVPVDRIEWGYEFEQELLDLGLKNGDKILALDGNEVERWVAIHHDIVVNETQVIKVERDGSLLDINVPEGQTSKLLKLKFGLIPRVPCELDGLLKDGNMAKAGAEINDRIIGVNGTPVGFYDEFVDLTRKETNTSFELSVLRGSDTLQITASTDKDGLFGFSPKIYLDFFETVVVKYSFIQSIPAGINRGFDITGSYLKQLKMLFKPETKAYEELGGFIKIGSIFPSTWDWERFWNMTAFLSIILAIMNVLPIPALDGGHVMFLLFEIVSGRKPGDKFLEYAQIVGMVLLLSLLLYANLNDIIGLFKN
;
A
#
# COMPACT_ATOMS: atom_id res chain seq x y z
N MET A 1 11.23 16.45 10.46
CA MET A 1 11.95 15.19 10.72
C MET A 1 11.20 14.00 10.12
N ASP A 2 9.88 14.00 10.18
CA ASP A 2 9.00 12.90 9.75
C ASP A 2 9.12 12.52 8.28
N VAL A 3 9.19 13.51 7.37
CA VAL A 3 9.35 13.26 5.93
C VAL A 3 10.69 12.60 5.61
N VAL A 4 11.77 12.98 6.31
CA VAL A 4 13.10 12.40 6.10
C VAL A 4 13.13 10.93 6.49
N VAL A 5 12.45 10.56 7.59
CA VAL A 5 12.35 9.16 8.03
C VAL A 5 11.57 8.32 7.02
N LYS A 6 10.45 8.83 6.49
CA LYS A 6 9.67 8.15 5.43
C LYS A 6 10.50 7.94 4.16
N ILE A 7 11.21 8.97 3.70
CA ILE A 7 12.08 8.87 2.52
C ILE A 7 13.21 7.86 2.76
N ALA A 8 13.84 7.88 3.92
CA ALA A 8 14.90 6.94 4.25
C ALA A 8 14.40 5.49 4.25
N GLN A 9 13.24 5.22 4.87
CA GLN A 9 12.62 3.89 4.85
C GLN A 9 12.30 3.44 3.42
N LEU A 10 11.70 4.30 2.61
CA LEU A 10 11.40 4.01 1.20
C LEU A 10 12.67 3.66 0.41
N LEU A 11 13.73 4.48 0.53
CA LEU A 11 14.98 4.25 -0.19
C LEU A 11 15.68 2.96 0.23
N VAL A 12 15.70 2.65 1.54
CA VAL A 12 16.27 1.39 2.03
C VAL A 12 15.46 0.19 1.54
N SER A 13 14.12 0.26 1.64
CA SER A 13 13.24 -0.79 1.15
C SER A 13 13.45 -1.03 -0.36
N LEU A 14 13.35 0.01 -1.19
CA LEU A 14 13.58 -0.09 -2.63
C LEU A 14 14.98 -0.63 -2.96
N SER A 15 16.01 -0.21 -2.23
CA SER A 15 17.38 -0.71 -2.46
C SER A 15 17.47 -2.22 -2.25
N ILE A 16 16.87 -2.74 -1.16
CA ILE A 16 16.82 -4.18 -0.88
C ILE A 16 16.08 -4.91 -2.02
N LEU A 17 14.90 -4.42 -2.39
CA LEU A 17 14.06 -5.05 -3.40
C LEU A 17 14.72 -5.07 -4.78
N ILE A 18 15.33 -3.96 -5.20
CA ILE A 18 16.00 -3.83 -6.48
C ILE A 18 17.23 -4.76 -6.54
N VAL A 19 18.10 -4.73 -5.52
CA VAL A 19 19.29 -5.59 -5.51
C VAL A 19 18.92 -7.07 -5.59
N LEU A 20 17.91 -7.49 -4.84
CA LEU A 20 17.49 -8.89 -4.84
C LEU A 20 16.77 -9.29 -6.14
N HIS A 21 15.99 -8.38 -6.72
CA HIS A 21 15.40 -8.56 -8.05
C HIS A 21 16.47 -8.79 -9.11
N GLU A 22 17.42 -7.88 -9.22
CA GLU A 22 18.52 -7.97 -10.17
C GLU A 22 19.41 -9.20 -9.91
N MET A 23 19.56 -9.59 -8.63
CA MET A 23 20.28 -10.80 -8.26
C MET A 23 19.56 -12.05 -8.78
N GLY A 24 18.24 -12.05 -8.86
CA GLY A 24 17.46 -13.13 -9.47
C GLY A 24 17.86 -13.38 -10.93
N HIS A 25 17.90 -12.33 -11.75
CA HIS A 25 18.38 -12.41 -13.13
C HIS A 25 19.83 -12.82 -13.22
N PHE A 26 20.67 -12.22 -12.40
CA PHE A 26 22.11 -12.48 -12.36
C PHE A 26 22.41 -13.95 -12.06
N VAL A 27 21.82 -14.52 -11.00
CA VAL A 27 22.07 -15.90 -10.59
C VAL A 27 21.65 -16.88 -11.67
N LEU A 28 20.46 -16.72 -12.24
CA LEU A 28 19.98 -17.61 -13.30
C LEU A 28 20.78 -17.45 -14.60
N ALA A 29 21.19 -16.22 -14.96
CA ALA A 29 22.10 -16.02 -16.09
C ALA A 29 23.41 -16.80 -15.89
N ARG A 30 24.01 -16.72 -14.69
CA ARG A 30 25.26 -17.45 -14.38
C ARG A 30 25.08 -18.96 -14.35
N ILE A 31 23.96 -19.48 -13.83
CA ILE A 31 23.63 -20.93 -13.85
C ILE A 31 23.58 -21.43 -15.29
N PHE A 32 22.98 -20.69 -16.21
CA PHE A 32 22.90 -21.06 -17.64
C PHE A 32 24.14 -20.64 -18.44
N LYS A 33 25.22 -20.24 -17.77
CA LYS A 33 26.49 -19.83 -18.40
C LYS A 33 26.28 -18.69 -19.40
N VAL A 34 25.44 -17.71 -19.05
CA VAL A 34 25.31 -16.45 -19.75
C VAL A 34 26.21 -15.43 -19.05
N ARG A 35 26.95 -14.65 -19.85
CA ARG A 35 27.83 -13.60 -19.36
C ARG A 35 27.00 -12.42 -18.90
N VAL A 36 27.30 -11.91 -17.69
CA VAL A 36 26.76 -10.65 -17.18
C VAL A 36 27.86 -9.60 -17.23
N GLU A 37 27.61 -8.49 -17.90
CA GLU A 37 28.58 -7.42 -18.12
C GLU A 37 28.56 -6.40 -16.99
N LYS A 38 27.34 -6.03 -16.52
CA LYS A 38 27.17 -5.07 -15.42
C LYS A 38 26.12 -5.55 -14.43
N PHE A 39 26.31 -5.22 -13.16
CA PHE A 39 25.35 -5.39 -12.07
C PHE A 39 25.35 -4.09 -11.27
N TYR A 40 24.29 -3.31 -11.35
CA TYR A 40 24.22 -1.99 -10.74
C TYR A 40 23.01 -1.81 -9.86
N LEU A 41 23.25 -1.36 -8.63
CA LEU A 41 22.22 -0.73 -7.82
C LEU A 41 22.13 0.73 -8.27
N PHE A 42 20.95 1.16 -8.68
CA PHE A 42 20.63 2.47 -9.22
C PHE A 42 21.27 2.73 -10.61
N PHE A 43 20.63 3.63 -11.34
CA PHE A 43 21.14 4.00 -12.67
C PHE A 43 22.37 4.91 -12.58
N ASP A 44 23.36 4.65 -13.42
CA ASP A 44 24.61 5.39 -13.53
C ASP A 44 24.62 6.40 -14.69
N ALA A 45 23.51 7.14 -14.88
CA ALA A 45 23.39 8.12 -15.96
C ALA A 45 24.54 9.14 -15.93
N GLY A 46 25.51 8.94 -16.82
CA GLY A 46 26.71 9.77 -16.94
C GLY A 46 27.88 9.40 -16.02
N PHE A 47 27.65 9.03 -14.77
CA PHE A 47 28.70 8.60 -13.84
C PHE A 47 28.20 7.63 -12.77
N SER A 48 29.10 6.83 -12.21
CA SER A 48 28.85 5.92 -11.09
C SER A 48 29.45 6.49 -9.80
N LEU A 49 28.72 6.33 -8.67
CA LEU A 49 29.26 6.68 -7.34
C LEU A 49 30.37 5.71 -6.92
N PHE A 50 30.20 4.45 -7.27
CA PHE A 50 31.19 3.39 -7.03
C PHE A 50 31.12 2.38 -8.16
N LYS A 51 32.28 1.84 -8.58
CA LYS A 51 32.35 0.71 -9.50
C LYS A 51 33.61 -0.12 -9.29
N LYS A 52 33.47 -1.44 -9.45
CA LYS A 52 34.55 -2.41 -9.35
C LYS A 52 34.30 -3.57 -10.31
N LYS A 53 35.29 -3.87 -11.17
CA LYS A 53 35.21 -5.03 -12.05
C LYS A 53 35.77 -6.27 -11.36
N ILE A 54 34.96 -7.35 -11.36
CA ILE A 54 35.36 -8.66 -10.84
C ILE A 54 35.03 -9.71 -11.91
N GLY A 55 36.07 -10.32 -12.46
CA GLY A 55 35.93 -11.23 -13.62
C GLY A 55 35.36 -10.49 -14.83
N ASP A 56 34.31 -11.03 -15.39
CA ASP A 56 33.62 -10.45 -16.56
C ASP A 56 32.57 -9.38 -16.19
N THR A 57 32.24 -9.22 -14.90
CA THR A 57 31.14 -8.36 -14.44
C THR A 57 31.70 -7.11 -13.76
N GLU A 58 31.18 -5.95 -14.15
CA GLU A 58 31.37 -4.68 -13.44
C GLU A 58 30.22 -4.49 -12.45
N TYR A 59 30.55 -4.43 -11.15
CA TYR A 59 29.59 -4.13 -10.07
C TYR A 59 29.67 -2.64 -9.73
N GLY A 60 28.52 -1.99 -9.57
CA GLY A 60 28.53 -0.57 -9.30
C GLY A 60 27.28 -0.07 -8.56
N ILE A 61 27.41 1.19 -8.13
CA ILE A 61 26.29 1.96 -7.55
C ILE A 61 26.16 3.24 -8.38
N GLY A 62 25.00 3.41 -9.01
CA GLY A 62 24.63 4.65 -9.69
C GLY A 62 24.18 5.71 -8.68
N TRP A 63 23.97 6.92 -9.18
CA TRP A 63 23.52 8.04 -8.36
C TRP A 63 21.99 8.27 -8.40
N LEU A 64 21.31 7.70 -9.39
CA LEU A 64 19.88 7.94 -9.63
C LEU A 64 19.01 6.78 -9.07
N PRO A 65 18.29 6.97 -7.93
CA PRO A 65 17.59 5.90 -7.23
C PRO A 65 16.23 5.57 -7.88
N LEU A 66 16.18 5.43 -9.21
CA LEU A 66 14.97 5.10 -9.95
C LEU A 66 14.89 3.62 -10.38
N GLY A 67 15.85 2.80 -9.98
CA GLY A 67 15.92 1.39 -10.34
C GLY A 67 17.35 0.89 -10.34
N GLY A 68 17.57 -0.40 -10.57
CA GLY A 68 18.85 -1.02 -10.84
C GLY A 68 18.85 -1.66 -12.22
N TYR A 69 19.94 -2.28 -12.61
CA TYR A 69 19.97 -3.06 -13.83
C TYR A 69 21.08 -4.11 -13.85
N VAL A 70 20.79 -5.20 -14.56
CA VAL A 70 21.76 -6.24 -14.89
C VAL A 70 21.93 -6.29 -16.41
N LYS A 71 23.09 -5.85 -16.93
CA LYS A 71 23.39 -5.96 -18.35
C LYS A 71 23.82 -7.38 -18.70
N ILE A 72 22.95 -8.11 -19.38
CA ILE A 72 23.17 -9.49 -19.83
C ILE A 72 23.64 -9.48 -21.28
N SER A 73 24.79 -10.12 -21.57
CA SER A 73 25.34 -10.16 -22.94
C SER A 73 24.37 -10.76 -23.95
N GLY A 74 24.17 -10.04 -25.08
CA GLY A 74 23.33 -10.50 -26.17
C GLY A 74 21.82 -10.46 -25.90
N MET A 75 21.40 -9.64 -24.95
CA MET A 75 20.02 -9.28 -24.68
C MET A 75 19.73 -7.88 -25.25
N ILE A 76 18.53 -7.69 -25.82
CA ILE A 76 18.03 -6.37 -26.16
C ILE A 76 17.39 -5.84 -24.89
N ASP A 77 18.08 -4.98 -24.20
CA ASP A 77 17.66 -4.30 -23.00
C ASP A 77 17.50 -2.79 -23.25
N GLU A 78 17.29 -2.04 -22.18
CA GLU A 78 17.17 -0.58 -22.20
C GLU A 78 18.43 0.12 -22.75
N SER A 79 19.60 -0.55 -22.72
CA SER A 79 20.85 0.00 -23.26
C SER A 79 20.93 0.01 -24.77
N MET A 80 20.00 -0.68 -25.47
CA MET A 80 19.88 -0.77 -26.94
C MET A 80 21.23 -0.99 -27.65
N ASP A 81 22.05 -1.94 -27.16
CA ASP A 81 23.39 -2.19 -27.73
C ASP A 81 23.31 -2.85 -29.12
N ARG A 82 22.97 -2.01 -30.13
CA ARG A 82 22.78 -2.42 -31.53
C ARG A 82 24.06 -2.94 -32.17
N GLU A 83 25.23 -2.51 -31.71
CA GLU A 83 26.51 -2.94 -32.30
C GLU A 83 26.84 -4.38 -31.94
N GLN A 84 26.55 -4.80 -30.70
CA GLN A 84 26.71 -6.19 -30.27
C GLN A 84 25.76 -7.11 -31.03
N MET A 85 24.53 -6.70 -31.27
CA MET A 85 23.52 -7.49 -31.98
C MET A 85 23.83 -7.75 -33.44
N LYS A 86 24.63 -6.93 -34.09
CA LYS A 86 25.08 -7.11 -35.49
C LYS A 86 26.11 -8.25 -35.64
N LYS A 87 26.80 -8.63 -34.55
CA LYS A 87 27.82 -9.69 -34.58
C LYS A 87 27.18 -11.06 -34.48
N PRO A 88 27.80 -12.14 -35.00
CA PRO A 88 27.31 -13.50 -34.84
C PRO A 88 27.12 -13.86 -33.34
N PRO A 89 26.02 -14.58 -32.97
CA PRO A 89 25.77 -14.96 -31.61
C PRO A 89 26.90 -15.78 -31.00
N GLN A 90 27.33 -15.45 -29.78
CA GLN A 90 28.33 -16.18 -29.03
C GLN A 90 27.68 -17.18 -28.05
N PRO A 91 28.32 -18.31 -27.71
CA PRO A 91 27.73 -19.34 -26.81
C PRO A 91 27.40 -18.81 -25.40
N TYR A 92 28.06 -17.74 -24.96
CA TYR A 92 27.83 -17.10 -23.65
C TYR A 92 26.75 -16.00 -23.68
N GLU A 93 26.13 -15.74 -24.84
CA GLU A 93 25.09 -14.72 -24.96
C GLU A 93 23.69 -15.27 -24.68
N PHE A 94 22.83 -14.43 -24.14
CA PHE A 94 21.41 -14.72 -23.86
C PHE A 94 20.68 -15.26 -25.10
N ARG A 95 20.85 -14.62 -26.26
CA ARG A 95 20.17 -15.00 -27.51
C ARG A 95 20.57 -16.37 -28.06
N SER A 96 21.68 -16.96 -27.61
CA SER A 96 22.12 -18.29 -28.00
C SER A 96 21.57 -19.42 -27.12
N LYS A 97 20.86 -19.08 -26.03
CA LYS A 97 20.25 -20.06 -25.13
C LYS A 97 18.88 -20.50 -25.63
N LYS A 98 18.45 -21.70 -25.18
CA LYS A 98 17.12 -22.23 -25.46
C LYS A 98 16.04 -21.29 -24.88
N ALA A 99 14.87 -21.19 -25.50
CA ALA A 99 13.81 -20.28 -25.09
C ALA A 99 13.40 -20.44 -23.61
N TRP A 100 13.29 -21.70 -23.11
CA TRP A 100 12.97 -21.94 -21.69
C TRP A 100 14.06 -21.45 -20.71
N GLN A 101 15.33 -21.51 -21.10
CA GLN A 101 16.42 -20.98 -20.26
C GLN A 101 16.35 -19.46 -20.19
N ARG A 102 16.09 -18.81 -21.33
CA ARG A 102 15.86 -17.37 -21.40
C ARG A 102 14.65 -16.95 -20.58
N LEU A 103 13.56 -17.73 -20.64
CA LEU A 103 12.35 -17.51 -19.86
C LEU A 103 12.63 -17.53 -18.36
N LEU A 104 13.39 -18.53 -17.87
CA LEU A 104 13.76 -18.61 -16.47
C LEU A 104 14.65 -17.43 -16.03
N ILE A 105 15.59 -17.00 -16.89
CA ILE A 105 16.42 -15.82 -16.59
C ILE A 105 15.53 -14.59 -16.39
N MET A 106 14.54 -14.36 -17.28
CA MET A 106 13.63 -13.22 -17.20
C MET A 106 12.67 -13.29 -16.00
N LEU A 107 12.24 -14.50 -15.63
CA LEU A 107 11.42 -14.67 -14.42
C LEU A 107 12.23 -14.59 -13.11
N GLY A 108 13.56 -14.56 -13.19
CA GLY A 108 14.45 -14.63 -12.02
C GLY A 108 14.18 -13.53 -11.01
N GLY A 109 14.08 -12.29 -11.44
CA GLY A 109 13.79 -11.15 -10.57
C GLY A 109 12.41 -11.24 -9.93
N VAL A 110 11.41 -11.59 -10.71
CA VAL A 110 10.01 -11.77 -10.24
C VAL A 110 9.91 -12.86 -9.17
N ILE A 111 10.51 -14.03 -9.44
CA ILE A 111 10.51 -15.16 -8.50
C ILE A 111 11.18 -14.77 -7.19
N VAL A 112 12.33 -14.11 -7.25
CA VAL A 112 13.06 -13.70 -6.05
C VAL A 112 12.25 -12.71 -5.24
N ASN A 113 11.63 -11.70 -5.86
CA ASN A 113 10.80 -10.74 -5.13
C ASN A 113 9.59 -11.39 -4.49
N PHE A 114 8.90 -12.30 -5.19
CA PHE A 114 7.77 -13.01 -4.61
C PHE A 114 8.19 -13.87 -3.42
N LEU A 115 9.25 -14.67 -3.56
CA LEU A 115 9.78 -15.49 -2.47
C LEU A 115 10.29 -14.64 -1.30
N LEU A 116 10.91 -13.50 -1.58
CA LEU A 116 11.34 -12.54 -0.56
C LEU A 116 10.16 -12.03 0.27
N ALA A 117 9.06 -11.67 -0.38
CA ALA A 117 7.87 -11.22 0.32
C ALA A 117 7.30 -12.29 1.26
N LEU A 118 7.19 -13.54 0.78
CA LEU A 118 6.76 -14.66 1.62
C LEU A 118 7.71 -14.85 2.81
N PHE A 119 9.01 -14.80 2.56
CA PHE A 119 10.02 -14.94 3.60
C PHE A 119 9.92 -13.84 4.65
N ILE A 120 9.75 -12.58 4.22
CA ILE A 120 9.60 -11.45 5.14
C ILE A 120 8.31 -11.62 5.98
N TYR A 121 7.16 -11.97 5.39
CA TYR A 121 5.93 -12.20 6.16
C TYR A 121 6.06 -13.34 7.17
N ILE A 122 6.75 -14.43 6.82
CA ILE A 122 7.04 -15.51 7.78
C ILE A 122 7.84 -14.96 8.97
N LEU A 123 8.88 -14.16 8.71
CA LEU A 123 9.70 -13.57 9.78
C LEU A 123 8.93 -12.55 10.61
N VAL A 124 8.07 -11.74 9.98
CA VAL A 124 7.23 -10.77 10.68
C VAL A 124 6.28 -11.48 11.63
N PHE A 125 5.55 -12.48 11.19
CA PHE A 125 4.65 -13.25 12.05
C PHE A 125 5.40 -14.00 13.17
N PHE A 126 6.59 -14.51 12.89
CA PHE A 126 7.41 -15.15 13.91
C PHE A 126 7.92 -14.15 14.97
N SER A 127 8.34 -12.94 14.55
CA SER A 127 8.99 -11.97 15.44
C SER A 127 8.00 -11.14 16.25
N TRP A 128 6.90 -10.70 15.64
CA TRP A 128 5.91 -9.80 16.25
C TRP A 128 4.56 -10.48 16.49
N GLY A 129 4.22 -11.47 15.67
CA GLY A 129 2.88 -12.06 15.67
C GLY A 129 1.91 -11.21 14.84
N GLU A 130 0.67 -11.18 15.27
CA GLU A 130 -0.37 -10.38 14.67
C GLU A 130 -1.24 -9.77 15.77
N GLU A 131 -1.43 -8.47 15.75
CA GLU A 131 -2.26 -7.74 16.69
C GLU A 131 -3.44 -7.10 15.95
N TYR A 132 -4.66 -7.35 16.43
CA TYR A 132 -5.86 -6.75 15.87
C TYR A 132 -6.98 -6.65 16.92
N VAL A 133 -7.94 -5.75 16.69
CA VAL A 133 -9.19 -5.70 17.45
C VAL A 133 -10.23 -6.52 16.67
N PRO A 134 -10.75 -7.61 17.25
CA PRO A 134 -11.82 -8.39 16.64
C PRO A 134 -13.13 -7.60 16.55
N VAL A 135 -13.96 -7.89 15.56
CA VAL A 135 -15.22 -7.20 15.32
C VAL A 135 -16.19 -7.36 16.51
N ASP A 136 -16.18 -8.52 17.17
CA ASP A 136 -17.03 -8.83 18.33
C ASP A 136 -16.65 -8.03 19.59
N ARG A 137 -15.45 -7.43 19.63
CA ARG A 137 -15.02 -6.53 20.71
C ARG A 137 -15.44 -5.08 20.50
N ILE A 138 -15.96 -4.70 19.32
CA ILE A 138 -16.39 -3.35 19.01
C ILE A 138 -17.83 -3.15 19.50
N GLU A 139 -17.94 -2.66 20.74
CA GLU A 139 -19.25 -2.58 21.43
C GLU A 139 -20.20 -1.55 20.84
N TRP A 140 -19.67 -0.40 20.34
CA TRP A 140 -20.47 0.76 19.94
C TRP A 140 -20.63 0.90 18.43
N GLY A 141 -20.29 -0.15 17.65
CA GLY A 141 -20.35 -0.13 16.19
C GLY A 141 -19.34 0.84 15.58
N TYR A 142 -19.65 1.36 14.39
CA TYR A 142 -18.73 2.15 13.59
C TYR A 142 -19.28 3.55 13.32
N GLU A 143 -18.37 4.51 13.19
CA GLU A 143 -18.56 5.77 12.48
C GLU A 143 -18.26 5.53 10.99
N PHE A 144 -19.10 6.06 10.11
CA PHE A 144 -18.99 5.89 8.66
C PHE A 144 -18.79 7.22 7.96
N GLU A 145 -17.97 7.24 6.90
CA GLU A 145 -17.94 8.37 5.97
C GLU A 145 -19.25 8.46 5.17
N GLN A 146 -19.52 9.67 4.65
CA GLN A 146 -20.80 10.04 4.07
C GLN A 146 -21.27 9.09 2.96
N GLU A 147 -20.34 8.60 2.13
CA GLU A 147 -20.65 7.68 1.04
C GLU A 147 -21.20 6.32 1.52
N LEU A 148 -20.76 5.87 2.70
CA LEU A 148 -21.30 4.66 3.33
C LEU A 148 -22.64 4.94 4.02
N LEU A 149 -22.81 6.13 4.62
CA LEU A 149 -24.13 6.57 5.15
C LEU A 149 -25.17 6.68 4.03
N ASP A 150 -24.77 7.15 2.85
CA ASP A 150 -25.67 7.25 1.67
C ASP A 150 -26.15 5.87 1.17
N LEU A 151 -25.44 4.78 1.50
CA LEU A 151 -25.91 3.40 1.24
C LEU A 151 -26.99 2.94 2.22
N GLY A 152 -27.22 3.69 3.30
CA GLY A 152 -28.20 3.35 4.34
C GLY A 152 -27.59 2.80 5.63
N LEU A 153 -26.26 2.75 5.73
CA LEU A 153 -25.57 2.54 7.01
C LEU A 153 -25.82 3.72 7.94
N LYS A 154 -25.73 3.51 9.25
CA LYS A 154 -25.83 4.56 10.27
C LYS A 154 -24.71 4.41 11.29
N ASN A 155 -24.22 5.55 11.78
CA ASN A 155 -23.27 5.53 12.88
C ASN A 155 -23.82 4.73 14.06
N GLY A 156 -23.02 3.78 14.55
CA GLY A 156 -23.43 2.82 15.57
C GLY A 156 -23.82 1.44 15.04
N ASP A 157 -23.99 1.26 13.72
CA ASP A 157 -24.18 -0.08 13.15
C ASP A 157 -22.96 -0.96 13.41
N LYS A 158 -23.19 -2.22 13.80
CA LYS A 158 -22.14 -3.24 13.89
C LYS A 158 -22.16 -4.11 12.64
N ILE A 159 -21.11 -4.10 11.86
CA ILE A 159 -21.00 -4.94 10.66
C ILE A 159 -20.65 -6.37 11.09
N LEU A 160 -21.49 -7.34 10.71
CA LEU A 160 -21.35 -8.74 11.08
C LEU A 160 -20.86 -9.60 9.93
N ALA A 161 -21.32 -9.34 8.71
CA ALA A 161 -20.95 -10.13 7.53
C ALA A 161 -20.99 -9.30 6.24
N LEU A 162 -20.20 -9.71 5.25
CA LEU A 162 -20.16 -9.18 3.90
C LEU A 162 -20.47 -10.32 2.92
N ASP A 163 -21.54 -10.18 2.12
CA ASP A 163 -22.04 -11.23 1.20
C ASP A 163 -22.19 -12.60 1.88
N GLY A 164 -22.65 -12.60 3.13
CA GLY A 164 -22.85 -13.79 3.94
C GLY A 164 -21.59 -14.37 4.60
N ASN A 165 -20.40 -13.81 4.32
CA ASN A 165 -19.15 -14.18 4.99
C ASN A 165 -18.95 -13.33 6.26
N GLU A 166 -18.81 -14.00 7.40
CA GLU A 166 -18.55 -13.32 8.67
C GLU A 166 -17.23 -12.52 8.61
N VAL A 167 -17.23 -11.35 9.23
CA VAL A 167 -16.05 -10.48 9.33
C VAL A 167 -15.40 -10.69 10.68
N GLU A 168 -14.12 -11.03 10.68
CA GLU A 168 -13.34 -11.21 11.91
C GLU A 168 -12.60 -9.92 12.32
N ARG A 169 -12.16 -9.12 11.33
CA ARG A 169 -11.26 -7.98 11.52
C ARG A 169 -11.86 -6.73 10.90
N TRP A 170 -12.11 -5.72 11.70
CA TRP A 170 -12.72 -4.49 11.21
C TRP A 170 -11.87 -3.76 10.15
N VAL A 171 -10.54 -3.80 10.26
CA VAL A 171 -9.63 -3.13 9.31
C VAL A 171 -9.74 -3.68 7.88
N ALA A 172 -10.26 -4.91 7.71
CA ALA A 172 -10.48 -5.51 6.40
C ALA A 172 -11.80 -5.05 5.75
N ILE A 173 -12.78 -4.58 6.53
CA ILE A 173 -14.15 -4.31 6.06
C ILE A 173 -14.18 -3.36 4.88
N HIS A 174 -13.53 -2.18 5.00
CA HIS A 174 -13.52 -1.19 3.92
C HIS A 174 -12.88 -1.75 2.65
N HIS A 175 -11.73 -2.41 2.78
CA HIS A 175 -11.05 -3.06 1.66
C HIS A 175 -11.96 -4.10 1.00
N ASP A 176 -12.63 -4.94 1.78
CA ASP A 176 -13.47 -6.02 1.26
C ASP A 176 -14.71 -5.47 0.57
N ILE A 177 -15.35 -4.44 1.12
CA ILE A 177 -16.48 -3.75 0.46
C ILE A 177 -16.06 -3.24 -0.93
N VAL A 178 -14.91 -2.62 -1.04
CA VAL A 178 -14.44 -1.99 -2.28
C VAL A 178 -13.88 -3.01 -3.27
N VAL A 179 -12.93 -3.85 -2.83
CA VAL A 179 -12.14 -4.73 -3.72
C VAL A 179 -12.90 -5.99 -4.10
N ASN A 180 -13.74 -6.49 -3.21
CA ASN A 180 -14.61 -7.64 -3.49
C ASN A 180 -15.95 -7.23 -4.12
N GLU A 181 -16.20 -5.91 -4.28
CA GLU A 181 -17.46 -5.37 -4.82
C GLU A 181 -18.67 -5.95 -4.05
N THR A 182 -18.60 -5.89 -2.70
CA THR A 182 -19.63 -6.42 -1.81
C THR A 182 -21.02 -5.89 -2.18
N GLN A 183 -22.01 -6.78 -2.26
CA GLN A 183 -23.39 -6.44 -2.62
C GLN A 183 -24.30 -6.31 -1.41
N VAL A 184 -24.02 -7.06 -0.33
CA VAL A 184 -24.86 -7.06 0.87
C VAL A 184 -23.98 -6.93 2.11
N ILE A 185 -24.26 -5.91 2.92
CA ILE A 185 -23.63 -5.69 4.22
C ILE A 185 -24.65 -6.05 5.29
N LYS A 186 -24.39 -7.12 6.07
CA LYS A 186 -25.21 -7.48 7.20
C LYS A 186 -24.77 -6.71 8.44
N VAL A 187 -25.72 -5.99 9.06
CA VAL A 187 -25.45 -5.19 10.26
C VAL A 187 -26.40 -5.55 11.40
N GLU A 188 -25.96 -5.29 12.62
CA GLU A 188 -26.82 -5.18 13.80
C GLU A 188 -27.03 -3.70 14.10
N ARG A 189 -28.28 -3.25 14.13
CA ARG A 189 -28.72 -1.91 14.48
C ARG A 189 -29.77 -1.98 15.57
N ASP A 190 -29.54 -1.40 16.72
CA ASP A 190 -30.46 -1.38 17.87
C ASP A 190 -31.00 -2.79 18.23
N GLY A 191 -30.10 -3.80 18.19
CA GLY A 191 -30.42 -5.21 18.47
C GLY A 191 -31.14 -5.93 17.34
N SER A 192 -31.42 -5.29 16.21
CA SER A 192 -32.07 -5.89 15.04
C SER A 192 -31.06 -6.16 13.92
N LEU A 193 -31.21 -7.32 13.27
CA LEU A 193 -30.38 -7.67 12.11
C LEU A 193 -30.99 -7.09 10.84
N LEU A 194 -30.15 -6.40 10.05
CA LEU A 194 -30.54 -5.75 8.81
C LEU A 194 -29.52 -6.09 7.70
N ASP A 195 -30.02 -6.23 6.48
CA ASP A 195 -29.21 -6.36 5.29
C ASP A 195 -29.23 -5.03 4.51
N ILE A 196 -28.09 -4.42 4.34
CA ILE A 196 -27.90 -3.17 3.58
C ILE A 196 -27.38 -3.56 2.20
N ASN A 197 -28.17 -3.26 1.18
CA ASN A 197 -27.76 -3.54 -0.21
C ASN A 197 -26.85 -2.42 -0.74
N VAL A 198 -25.71 -2.80 -1.32
CA VAL A 198 -24.79 -1.91 -2.01
C VAL A 198 -25.16 -1.92 -3.51
N PRO A 199 -25.69 -0.84 -4.08
CA PRO A 199 -26.03 -0.79 -5.49
C PRO A 199 -24.77 -0.93 -6.36
N GLU A 200 -24.92 -1.53 -7.54
CA GLU A 200 -23.85 -1.59 -8.54
C GLU A 200 -23.37 -0.18 -8.92
N GLY A 201 -22.08 -0.05 -9.25
CA GLY A 201 -21.47 1.20 -9.69
C GLY A 201 -21.08 2.19 -8.58
N GLN A 202 -21.20 1.83 -7.30
CA GLN A 202 -20.74 2.70 -6.18
C GLN A 202 -19.22 2.65 -5.97
N THR A 203 -18.52 1.68 -6.54
CA THR A 203 -17.07 1.45 -6.33
C THR A 203 -16.24 2.72 -6.51
N SER A 204 -16.56 3.56 -7.51
CA SER A 204 -15.83 4.82 -7.76
C SER A 204 -15.96 5.85 -6.64
N LYS A 205 -17.05 5.84 -5.88
CA LYS A 205 -17.24 6.70 -4.71
C LYS A 205 -16.52 6.11 -3.50
N LEU A 206 -16.68 4.80 -3.29
CA LEU A 206 -16.09 4.10 -2.17
C LEU A 206 -14.55 4.04 -2.22
N LEU A 207 -13.94 4.11 -3.42
CA LEU A 207 -12.48 4.24 -3.59
C LEU A 207 -11.92 5.58 -3.08
N LYS A 208 -12.76 6.62 -2.98
CA LYS A 208 -12.34 7.96 -2.55
C LYS A 208 -12.40 8.16 -1.05
N LEU A 209 -12.97 7.21 -0.31
CA LEU A 209 -13.03 7.27 1.14
C LEU A 209 -11.62 7.34 1.75
N LYS A 210 -11.46 8.20 2.77
CA LYS A 210 -10.18 8.38 3.46
C LYS A 210 -9.93 7.26 4.47
N PHE A 211 -10.94 6.93 5.27
CA PHE A 211 -10.92 5.87 6.28
C PHE A 211 -12.05 4.85 6.10
N GLY A 212 -13.13 5.23 5.38
CA GLY A 212 -14.34 4.42 5.16
C GLY A 212 -15.16 4.25 6.42
N LEU A 213 -14.65 3.50 7.38
CA LEU A 213 -15.26 3.31 8.70
C LEU A 213 -14.17 3.20 9.77
N ILE A 214 -14.50 3.64 11.00
CA ILE A 214 -13.67 3.49 12.20
C ILE A 214 -14.55 3.05 13.38
N PRO A 215 -14.02 2.28 14.36
CA PRO A 215 -14.76 1.97 15.56
C PRO A 215 -15.17 3.25 16.29
N ARG A 216 -16.42 3.35 16.65
CA ARG A 216 -16.99 4.46 17.41
C ARG A 216 -16.44 4.47 18.84
N VAL A 217 -16.13 5.65 19.37
CA VAL A 217 -15.57 5.81 20.71
C VAL A 217 -16.19 6.98 21.44
N PRO A 218 -16.30 6.93 22.79
CA PRO A 218 -16.71 8.09 23.58
C PRO A 218 -15.78 9.28 23.34
N CYS A 219 -16.31 10.49 23.48
CA CYS A 219 -15.53 11.72 23.36
C CYS A 219 -14.74 11.97 24.66
N GLU A 220 -13.63 11.27 24.85
CA GLU A 220 -12.76 11.36 26.03
C GLU A 220 -11.40 11.91 25.65
N LEU A 221 -10.86 12.84 26.46
CA LEU A 221 -9.63 13.55 26.18
C LEU A 221 -8.40 12.72 26.56
N ASP A 222 -7.49 12.48 25.59
CA ASP A 222 -6.19 11.83 25.79
C ASP A 222 -5.08 12.86 26.01
N GLY A 223 -5.14 13.99 25.31
CA GLY A 223 -4.11 15.03 25.39
C GLY A 223 -4.65 16.43 25.19
N LEU A 224 -3.94 17.40 25.78
CA LEU A 224 -4.27 18.84 25.66
C LEU A 224 -3.06 19.61 25.14
N LEU A 225 -3.28 20.47 24.15
CA LEU A 225 -2.28 21.45 23.76
C LEU A 225 -2.13 22.49 24.89
N LYS A 226 -0.90 22.72 25.34
CA LYS A 226 -0.58 23.56 26.51
C LYS A 226 -1.24 24.95 26.44
N ASP A 227 -1.32 25.57 25.26
CA ASP A 227 -1.95 26.87 25.04
C ASP A 227 -3.27 26.74 24.23
N GLY A 228 -3.82 25.53 24.15
CA GLY A 228 -5.07 25.22 23.45
C GLY A 228 -6.29 25.79 24.18
N ASN A 229 -7.38 25.98 23.43
CA ASN A 229 -8.60 26.57 23.97
C ASN A 229 -9.27 25.66 25.02
N MET A 230 -9.17 24.31 24.85
CA MET A 230 -9.66 23.37 25.86
C MET A 230 -8.89 23.47 27.19
N ALA A 231 -7.55 23.54 27.14
CA ALA A 231 -6.74 23.72 28.33
C ALA A 231 -7.04 25.05 29.06
N LYS A 232 -7.22 26.14 28.29
CA LYS A 232 -7.63 27.47 28.83
C LYS A 232 -9.02 27.44 29.46
N ALA A 233 -9.91 26.59 28.95
CA ALA A 233 -11.25 26.41 29.52
C ALA A 233 -11.27 25.55 30.79
N GLY A 234 -10.12 25.04 31.24
CA GLY A 234 -10.00 24.21 32.44
C GLY A 234 -10.32 22.74 32.24
N ALA A 235 -10.27 22.23 31.00
CA ALA A 235 -10.38 20.81 30.72
C ALA A 235 -9.13 20.07 31.22
N GLU A 236 -9.31 18.80 31.59
CA GLU A 236 -8.24 17.89 32.05
C GLU A 236 -8.22 16.61 31.20
N ILE A 237 -7.09 15.92 31.22
CA ILE A 237 -6.96 14.59 30.59
C ILE A 237 -7.93 13.64 31.27
N ASN A 238 -8.54 12.74 30.50
CA ASN A 238 -9.63 11.83 30.86
C ASN A 238 -10.98 12.51 31.13
N ASP A 239 -11.14 13.80 30.91
CA ASP A 239 -12.46 14.41 30.84
C ASP A 239 -13.23 13.80 29.66
N ARG A 240 -14.50 13.45 29.90
CA ARG A 240 -15.41 12.97 28.84
C ARG A 240 -16.44 14.04 28.52
N ILE A 241 -16.47 14.48 27.27
CA ILE A 241 -17.50 15.41 26.78
C ILE A 241 -18.80 14.62 26.61
N ILE A 242 -19.85 15.07 27.32
CA ILE A 242 -21.17 14.43 27.32
C ILE A 242 -22.28 15.34 26.80
N GLY A 243 -21.97 16.58 26.39
CA GLY A 243 -22.91 17.53 25.81
C GLY A 243 -22.26 18.75 25.22
N VAL A 244 -22.89 19.30 24.19
CA VAL A 244 -22.50 20.54 23.48
C VAL A 244 -23.72 21.46 23.40
N ASN A 245 -23.66 22.65 23.93
CA ASN A 245 -24.75 23.65 23.95
C ASN A 245 -26.10 23.05 24.40
N GLY A 246 -26.06 22.20 25.42
CA GLY A 246 -27.24 21.52 25.95
C GLY A 246 -27.72 20.28 25.16
N THR A 247 -27.11 19.99 24.01
CA THR A 247 -27.38 18.76 23.25
C THR A 247 -26.52 17.61 23.80
N PRO A 248 -27.09 16.47 24.25
CA PRO A 248 -26.32 15.35 24.71
C PRO A 248 -25.42 14.76 23.62
N VAL A 249 -24.21 14.32 23.99
CA VAL A 249 -23.22 13.69 23.15
C VAL A 249 -22.75 12.42 23.83
N GLY A 250 -22.85 11.29 23.15
CA GLY A 250 -22.34 10.00 23.60
C GLY A 250 -20.97 9.66 23.06
N PHE A 251 -20.69 10.07 21.81
CA PHE A 251 -19.54 9.64 21.02
C PHE A 251 -18.82 10.80 20.34
N TYR A 252 -17.60 10.54 19.92
CA TYR A 252 -16.73 11.54 19.31
C TYR A 252 -17.25 12.07 17.95
N ASP A 253 -17.83 11.18 17.13
CA ASP A 253 -18.48 11.55 15.87
C ASP A 253 -19.60 12.58 16.07
N GLU A 254 -20.46 12.36 17.07
CA GLU A 254 -21.55 13.31 17.44
C GLU A 254 -21.00 14.67 17.88
N PHE A 255 -19.92 14.66 18.67
CA PHE A 255 -19.23 15.90 19.06
C PHE A 255 -18.69 16.64 17.83
N VAL A 256 -18.05 15.92 16.92
CA VAL A 256 -17.50 16.49 15.68
C VAL A 256 -18.61 17.07 14.81
N ASP A 257 -19.73 16.36 14.64
CA ASP A 257 -20.86 16.82 13.81
C ASP A 257 -21.44 18.14 14.33
N LEU A 258 -21.47 18.33 15.66
CA LEU A 258 -22.00 19.56 16.28
C LEU A 258 -21.03 20.74 16.25
N THR A 259 -19.71 20.50 16.08
CA THR A 259 -18.68 21.53 16.30
C THR A 259 -17.81 21.84 15.08
N ARG A 260 -17.60 20.88 14.18
CA ARG A 260 -16.57 20.95 13.11
C ARG A 260 -16.78 22.05 12.06
N LYS A 261 -18.00 22.53 11.89
CA LYS A 261 -18.32 23.56 10.88
C LYS A 261 -18.12 24.98 11.38
N GLU A 262 -17.81 25.13 12.65
CA GLU A 262 -17.80 26.44 13.33
C GLU A 262 -16.35 26.81 13.70
N THR A 263 -15.85 27.90 13.15
CA THR A 263 -14.51 28.44 13.42
C THR A 263 -14.62 29.68 14.34
N ASN A 264 -13.66 29.83 15.24
CA ASN A 264 -13.63 30.96 16.22
C ASN A 264 -14.96 31.09 17.00
N THR A 265 -15.64 29.98 17.22
CA THR A 265 -16.96 29.92 17.86
C THR A 265 -16.85 29.36 19.26
N SER A 266 -17.58 29.91 20.20
CA SER A 266 -17.60 29.50 21.61
C SER A 266 -18.75 28.50 21.83
N PHE A 267 -18.43 27.41 22.54
CA PHE A 267 -19.38 26.33 22.89
C PHE A 267 -19.42 26.15 24.40
N GLU A 268 -20.61 25.91 24.93
CA GLU A 268 -20.82 25.42 26.28
C GLU A 268 -20.74 23.89 26.26
N LEU A 269 -19.73 23.32 26.94
CA LEU A 269 -19.47 21.89 26.97
C LEU A 269 -19.82 21.31 28.33
N SER A 270 -20.67 20.29 28.36
CA SER A 270 -20.90 19.47 29.53
C SER A 270 -19.82 18.38 29.56
N VAL A 271 -19.03 18.36 30.63
CA VAL A 271 -17.88 17.46 30.77
C VAL A 271 -18.08 16.62 32.03
N LEU A 272 -17.86 15.30 31.89
CA LEU A 272 -17.84 14.36 33.00
C LEU A 272 -16.38 14.17 33.46
N ARG A 273 -16.07 14.58 34.69
CA ARG A 273 -14.78 14.39 35.33
C ARG A 273 -14.95 13.48 36.55
N GLY A 274 -14.54 12.24 36.41
CA GLY A 274 -14.85 11.21 37.42
C GLY A 274 -16.35 10.98 37.54
N SER A 275 -16.96 11.38 38.67
CA SER A 275 -18.42 11.33 38.92
C SER A 275 -19.10 12.69 38.71
N ASP A 276 -18.36 13.77 38.53
CA ASP A 276 -18.88 15.14 38.55
C ASP A 276 -19.11 15.66 37.14
N THR A 277 -20.28 16.26 36.92
CA THR A 277 -20.59 16.95 35.68
C THR A 277 -20.26 18.42 35.80
N LEU A 278 -19.33 18.90 34.97
CA LEU A 278 -18.87 20.27 34.93
C LEU A 278 -19.37 20.96 33.64
N GLN A 279 -19.59 22.25 33.73
CA GLN A 279 -19.83 23.10 32.54
C GLN A 279 -18.59 23.95 32.28
N ILE A 280 -18.03 23.78 31.09
CA ILE A 280 -16.88 24.61 30.67
C ILE A 280 -17.22 25.31 29.36
N THR A 281 -16.66 26.49 29.14
CA THR A 281 -16.81 27.24 27.89
C THR A 281 -15.50 27.19 27.14
N ALA A 282 -15.48 26.51 25.99
CA ALA A 282 -14.31 26.42 25.12
C ALA A 282 -14.64 26.93 23.72
N SER A 283 -13.65 27.48 23.03
CA SER A 283 -13.84 27.99 21.66
C SER A 283 -13.00 27.21 20.68
N THR A 284 -13.50 27.04 19.47
CA THR A 284 -12.71 26.57 18.32
C THR A 284 -11.72 27.66 17.90
N ASP A 285 -10.62 27.28 17.30
CA ASP A 285 -9.67 28.22 16.67
C ASP A 285 -10.10 28.52 15.21
N LYS A 286 -9.22 29.19 14.44
CA LYS A 286 -9.42 29.50 13.02
C LYS A 286 -9.59 28.27 12.13
N ASP A 287 -9.10 27.13 12.57
CA ASP A 287 -9.16 25.85 11.86
C ASP A 287 -10.31 24.94 12.37
N GLY A 288 -11.13 25.46 13.29
CA GLY A 288 -12.24 24.74 13.90
C GLY A 288 -11.84 23.72 14.97
N LEU A 289 -10.65 23.87 15.56
CA LEU A 289 -10.09 22.92 16.53
C LEU A 289 -10.12 23.50 17.95
N PHE A 290 -10.39 22.64 18.92
CA PHE A 290 -10.37 23.01 20.36
C PHE A 290 -9.00 22.90 21.00
N GLY A 291 -8.04 22.21 20.34
CA GLY A 291 -6.69 22.00 20.86
C GLY A 291 -6.60 20.86 21.88
N PHE A 292 -7.30 19.75 21.62
CA PHE A 292 -7.14 18.48 22.33
C PHE A 292 -7.03 17.33 21.35
N SER A 293 -6.52 16.19 21.80
CA SER A 293 -6.61 14.90 21.12
C SER A 293 -7.58 13.99 21.86
N PRO A 294 -8.54 13.35 21.17
CA PRO A 294 -9.40 12.34 21.76
C PRO A 294 -8.65 11.03 21.97
N LYS A 295 -9.09 10.20 22.91
CA LYS A 295 -8.76 8.78 22.96
C LYS A 295 -9.21 8.08 21.69
N ILE A 296 -8.45 7.08 21.28
CA ILE A 296 -8.74 6.29 20.08
C ILE A 296 -9.32 4.92 20.45
N TYR A 297 -9.79 4.16 19.46
CA TYR A 297 -10.40 2.86 19.69
C TYR A 297 -9.49 1.87 20.44
N LEU A 298 -8.15 1.98 20.33
CA LEU A 298 -7.19 1.14 21.05
C LEU A 298 -7.16 1.42 22.56
N ASP A 299 -7.68 2.55 23.02
CA ASP A 299 -7.79 2.89 24.43
C ASP A 299 -9.03 2.26 25.08
N PHE A 300 -9.98 1.79 24.28
CA PHE A 300 -11.26 1.26 24.73
C PHE A 300 -11.45 -0.23 24.45
N PHE A 301 -10.89 -0.73 23.35
CA PHE A 301 -11.09 -2.12 22.94
C PHE A 301 -9.81 -2.94 23.11
N GLU A 302 -9.97 -4.10 23.74
CA GLU A 302 -8.87 -5.04 23.91
C GLU A 302 -8.42 -5.61 22.56
N THR A 303 -7.12 -5.55 22.32
CA THR A 303 -6.49 -6.21 21.17
C THR A 303 -6.26 -7.69 21.45
N VAL A 304 -6.35 -8.50 20.40
CA VAL A 304 -5.92 -9.90 20.42
C VAL A 304 -4.54 -9.98 19.77
N VAL A 305 -3.58 -10.52 20.53
CA VAL A 305 -2.23 -10.77 20.02
C VAL A 305 -2.07 -12.26 19.74
N VAL A 306 -1.99 -12.62 18.47
CA VAL A 306 -1.73 -13.99 18.02
C VAL A 306 -0.23 -14.15 17.84
N LYS A 307 0.42 -14.94 18.71
CA LYS A 307 1.84 -15.27 18.58
C LYS A 307 2.01 -16.60 17.83
N TYR A 308 2.93 -16.61 16.90
CA TYR A 308 3.23 -17.78 16.08
C TYR A 308 4.60 -18.37 16.48
N SER A 309 4.67 -19.68 16.69
CA SER A 309 5.96 -20.36 16.65
C SER A 309 6.53 -20.33 15.23
N PHE A 310 7.84 -20.57 15.06
CA PHE A 310 8.46 -20.57 13.74
C PHE A 310 7.73 -21.48 12.72
N ILE A 311 7.31 -22.68 13.14
CA ILE A 311 6.58 -23.62 12.28
C ILE A 311 5.19 -23.05 11.89
N GLN A 312 4.50 -22.42 12.82
CA GLN A 312 3.18 -21.84 12.58
C GLN A 312 3.25 -20.56 11.74
N SER A 313 4.35 -19.80 11.82
CA SER A 313 4.54 -18.59 11.01
C SER A 313 4.71 -18.89 9.51
N ILE A 314 5.17 -20.12 9.16
CA ILE A 314 5.35 -20.50 7.75
C ILE A 314 4.02 -20.45 6.99
N PRO A 315 2.99 -21.24 7.34
CA PRO A 315 1.71 -21.16 6.63
C PRO A 315 1.05 -19.79 6.77
N ALA A 316 1.15 -19.13 7.92
CA ALA A 316 0.57 -17.80 8.12
C ALA A 316 1.18 -16.76 7.15
N GLY A 317 2.52 -16.69 7.06
CA GLY A 317 3.21 -15.78 6.14
C GLY A 317 2.96 -16.09 4.66
N ILE A 318 2.89 -17.37 4.30
CA ILE A 318 2.56 -17.81 2.94
C ILE A 318 1.13 -17.38 2.58
N ASN A 319 0.15 -17.65 3.43
CA ASN A 319 -1.25 -17.28 3.21
C ASN A 319 -1.36 -15.75 3.07
N ARG A 320 -0.73 -14.99 3.97
CA ARG A 320 -0.71 -13.51 3.89
C ARG A 320 -0.18 -13.01 2.56
N GLY A 321 0.91 -13.62 2.06
CA GLY A 321 1.48 -13.25 0.76
C GLY A 321 0.52 -13.52 -0.40
N PHE A 322 -0.18 -14.67 -0.40
CA PHE A 322 -1.18 -14.99 -1.42
C PHE A 322 -2.43 -14.11 -1.32
N ASP A 323 -2.90 -13.79 -0.11
CA ASP A 323 -4.06 -12.89 0.11
C ASP A 323 -3.77 -11.49 -0.44
N ILE A 324 -2.59 -10.93 -0.14
CA ILE A 324 -2.16 -9.64 -0.67
C ILE A 324 -2.03 -9.69 -2.19
N THR A 325 -1.45 -10.77 -2.73
CA THR A 325 -1.33 -10.95 -4.18
C THR A 325 -2.71 -10.98 -4.86
N GLY A 326 -3.65 -11.75 -4.31
CA GLY A 326 -5.03 -11.83 -4.81
C GLY A 326 -5.74 -10.49 -4.76
N SER A 327 -5.63 -9.77 -3.63
CA SER A 327 -6.21 -8.44 -3.43
C SER A 327 -5.64 -7.42 -4.43
N TYR A 328 -4.32 -7.42 -4.62
CA TYR A 328 -3.68 -6.49 -5.55
C TYR A 328 -4.05 -6.78 -7.02
N LEU A 329 -4.18 -8.05 -7.41
CA LEU A 329 -4.65 -8.42 -8.75
C LEU A 329 -6.10 -7.96 -8.99
N LYS A 330 -6.98 -8.03 -7.98
CA LYS A 330 -8.34 -7.49 -8.06
C LYS A 330 -8.30 -5.95 -8.23
N GLN A 331 -7.47 -5.25 -7.46
CA GLN A 331 -7.28 -3.80 -7.59
C GLN A 331 -6.76 -3.42 -8.98
N LEU A 332 -5.78 -4.15 -9.53
CA LEU A 332 -5.32 -3.93 -10.91
C LEU A 332 -6.43 -4.13 -11.93
N LYS A 333 -7.30 -5.14 -11.75
CA LYS A 333 -8.46 -5.35 -12.63
C LYS A 333 -9.42 -4.16 -12.60
N MET A 334 -9.56 -3.48 -11.47
CA MET A 334 -10.41 -2.29 -11.34
C MET A 334 -9.90 -1.12 -12.20
N LEU A 335 -8.58 -1.00 -12.44
CA LEU A 335 -8.02 0.04 -13.33
C LEU A 335 -8.53 -0.09 -14.79
N PHE A 336 -8.92 -1.30 -15.19
CA PHE A 336 -9.45 -1.57 -16.54
C PHE A 336 -10.98 -1.47 -16.63
N LYS A 337 -11.64 -1.16 -15.50
CA LYS A 337 -13.09 -0.90 -15.46
C LYS A 337 -13.32 0.63 -15.47
N PRO A 338 -13.79 1.25 -16.58
CA PRO A 338 -13.93 2.71 -16.66
C PRO A 338 -14.88 3.29 -15.59
N GLU A 339 -15.89 2.53 -15.19
CA GLU A 339 -16.89 2.90 -14.18
C GLU A 339 -16.29 3.10 -12.78
N THR A 340 -15.19 2.41 -12.45
CA THR A 340 -14.55 2.54 -11.14
C THR A 340 -13.73 3.82 -11.00
N LYS A 341 -13.26 4.39 -12.11
CA LYS A 341 -12.30 5.51 -12.14
C LYS A 341 -11.06 5.30 -11.28
N ALA A 342 -10.69 4.04 -11.06
CA ALA A 342 -9.57 3.68 -10.19
C ALA A 342 -8.23 4.32 -10.64
N TYR A 343 -8.12 4.72 -11.91
CA TYR A 343 -6.97 5.45 -12.43
C TYR A 343 -6.78 6.84 -11.78
N GLU A 344 -7.85 7.46 -11.23
CA GLU A 344 -7.77 8.73 -10.50
C GLU A 344 -7.01 8.56 -9.17
N GLU A 345 -6.99 7.34 -8.62
CA GLU A 345 -6.33 7.00 -7.36
C GLU A 345 -4.90 6.49 -7.53
N LEU A 346 -4.40 6.40 -8.76
CA LEU A 346 -3.00 6.03 -8.99
C LEU A 346 -2.07 7.05 -8.34
N GLY A 347 -1.24 6.55 -7.43
CA GLY A 347 -0.23 7.34 -6.72
C GLY A 347 1.17 7.14 -7.30
N GLY A 348 1.98 8.20 -7.21
CA GLY A 348 3.40 8.19 -7.54
C GLY A 348 4.28 7.96 -6.31
N PHE A 349 5.51 8.47 -6.35
CA PHE A 349 6.48 8.28 -5.28
C PHE A 349 6.08 8.91 -3.95
N ILE A 350 5.31 10.01 -3.97
CA ILE A 350 4.86 10.69 -2.74
C ILE A 350 3.85 9.80 -2.02
N LYS A 351 2.85 9.27 -2.74
CA LYS A 351 1.83 8.36 -2.17
C LYS A 351 2.47 7.06 -1.68
N ILE A 352 3.39 6.47 -2.44
CA ILE A 352 4.15 5.28 -2.00
C ILE A 352 5.00 5.58 -0.76
N GLY A 353 5.67 6.73 -0.71
CA GLY A 353 6.45 7.14 0.48
C GLY A 353 5.57 7.40 1.69
N SER A 354 4.33 7.85 1.50
CA SER A 354 3.41 8.16 2.59
C SER A 354 2.93 6.93 3.37
N ILE A 355 3.00 5.72 2.80
CA ILE A 355 2.63 4.48 3.49
C ILE A 355 3.61 4.09 4.61
N PHE A 356 4.84 4.60 4.56
CA PHE A 356 5.80 4.39 5.64
C PHE A 356 5.50 5.29 6.84
N PRO A 357 5.73 4.81 8.07
CA PRO A 357 5.48 5.60 9.28
C PRO A 357 6.47 6.76 9.41
N SER A 358 6.05 7.82 10.11
CA SER A 358 6.89 9.00 10.40
C SER A 358 8.01 8.73 11.41
N THR A 359 7.88 7.66 12.19
CA THR A 359 8.91 7.14 13.10
C THR A 359 9.43 5.82 12.58
N TRP A 360 10.66 5.44 12.94
CA TRP A 360 11.23 4.17 12.53
C TRP A 360 10.64 3.02 13.34
N ASP A 361 9.82 2.21 12.67
CA ASP A 361 9.16 1.03 13.22
C ASP A 361 9.54 -0.18 12.35
N TRP A 362 10.23 -1.14 12.94
CA TRP A 362 10.77 -2.29 12.21
C TRP A 362 9.68 -3.25 11.72
N GLU A 363 8.62 -3.45 12.47
CA GLU A 363 7.51 -4.29 12.08
C GLU A 363 6.81 -3.70 10.85
N ARG A 364 6.43 -2.43 10.92
CA ARG A 364 5.79 -1.71 9.80
C ARG A 364 6.72 -1.60 8.59
N PHE A 365 8.02 -1.34 8.82
CA PHE A 365 9.00 -1.29 7.75
C PHE A 365 9.06 -2.59 6.95
N TRP A 366 9.15 -3.76 7.64
CA TRP A 366 9.21 -5.04 6.96
C TRP A 366 7.88 -5.43 6.32
N ASN A 367 6.74 -5.14 6.96
CA ASN A 367 5.41 -5.34 6.35
C ASN A 367 5.28 -4.54 5.04
N MET A 368 5.69 -3.25 5.02
CA MET A 368 5.65 -2.42 3.81
C MET A 368 6.65 -2.90 2.76
N THR A 369 7.83 -3.34 3.17
CA THR A 369 8.83 -3.91 2.24
C THR A 369 8.31 -5.20 1.59
N ALA A 370 7.68 -6.10 2.33
CA ALA A 370 7.07 -7.30 1.77
C ALA A 370 5.92 -6.98 0.80
N PHE A 371 5.08 -6.01 1.16
CA PHE A 371 4.01 -5.52 0.29
C PHE A 371 4.55 -4.95 -1.02
N LEU A 372 5.55 -4.06 -0.97
CA LEU A 372 6.21 -3.51 -2.16
C LEU A 372 6.90 -4.60 -2.99
N SER A 373 7.45 -5.64 -2.35
CA SER A 373 8.05 -6.78 -3.05
C SER A 373 7.03 -7.56 -3.89
N ILE A 374 5.81 -7.78 -3.37
CA ILE A 374 4.71 -8.37 -4.13
C ILE A 374 4.30 -7.48 -5.30
N ILE A 375 4.12 -6.17 -5.04
CA ILE A 375 3.76 -5.22 -6.08
C ILE A 375 4.79 -5.25 -7.21
N LEU A 376 6.07 -5.19 -6.86
CA LEU A 376 7.17 -5.20 -7.85
C LEU A 376 7.18 -6.51 -8.64
N ALA A 377 6.94 -7.66 -7.98
CA ALA A 377 6.83 -8.94 -8.66
C ALA A 377 5.65 -8.97 -9.65
N ILE A 378 4.47 -8.51 -9.23
CA ILE A 378 3.27 -8.48 -10.09
C ILE A 378 3.44 -7.51 -11.26
N MET A 379 3.91 -6.28 -11.00
CA MET A 379 4.11 -5.27 -12.02
C MET A 379 5.12 -5.74 -13.09
N ASN A 380 6.21 -6.40 -12.67
CA ASN A 380 7.20 -6.93 -13.59
C ASN A 380 6.74 -8.17 -14.38
N VAL A 381 5.69 -8.88 -13.94
CA VAL A 381 5.08 -9.98 -14.74
C VAL A 381 4.10 -9.46 -15.78
N LEU A 382 3.58 -8.23 -15.66
CA LEU A 382 2.65 -7.69 -16.63
C LEU A 382 3.25 -7.73 -18.05
N PRO A 383 2.43 -8.06 -19.10
CA PRO A 383 2.92 -8.20 -20.47
C PRO A 383 3.16 -6.81 -21.12
N ILE A 384 3.92 -5.97 -20.42
CA ILE A 384 4.28 -4.63 -20.88
C ILE A 384 5.73 -4.69 -21.37
N PRO A 385 6.00 -4.46 -22.66
CA PRO A 385 7.37 -4.30 -23.14
C PRO A 385 8.09 -3.21 -22.32
N ALA A 386 9.38 -3.37 -22.10
CA ALA A 386 10.23 -2.64 -21.14
C ALA A 386 10.16 -3.12 -19.68
N LEU A 387 9.25 -4.06 -19.34
CA LEU A 387 9.30 -4.85 -18.12
C LEU A 387 9.69 -6.30 -18.44
N ASP A 388 10.10 -7.07 -17.46
CA ASP A 388 10.44 -8.51 -17.61
C ASP A 388 9.31 -9.29 -18.26
N GLY A 389 8.06 -9.00 -17.87
CA GLY A 389 6.84 -9.62 -18.40
C GLY A 389 6.67 -9.44 -19.90
N GLY A 390 7.15 -8.34 -20.47
CA GLY A 390 7.19 -8.17 -21.92
C GLY A 390 8.11 -9.19 -22.60
N HIS A 391 9.31 -9.41 -22.06
CA HIS A 391 10.22 -10.43 -22.53
C HIS A 391 9.66 -11.83 -22.30
N VAL A 392 9.03 -12.07 -21.14
CA VAL A 392 8.33 -13.36 -20.82
C VAL A 392 7.26 -13.65 -21.86
N MET A 393 6.43 -12.67 -22.20
CA MET A 393 5.39 -12.81 -23.23
C MET A 393 5.98 -13.23 -24.59
N PHE A 394 7.04 -12.58 -25.04
CA PHE A 394 7.69 -12.91 -26.32
C PHE A 394 8.34 -14.30 -26.29
N LEU A 395 8.92 -14.69 -25.17
CA LEU A 395 9.52 -16.01 -25.00
C LEU A 395 8.45 -17.12 -24.94
N LEU A 396 7.32 -16.88 -24.29
CA LEU A 396 6.18 -17.80 -24.31
C LEU A 396 5.63 -17.97 -25.75
N PHE A 397 5.51 -16.87 -26.51
CA PHE A 397 5.14 -16.94 -27.91
C PHE A 397 6.13 -17.78 -28.71
N GLU A 398 7.44 -17.60 -28.51
CA GLU A 398 8.48 -18.39 -29.17
C GLU A 398 8.38 -19.88 -28.82
N ILE A 399 8.12 -20.22 -27.56
CA ILE A 399 7.98 -21.63 -27.08
C ILE A 399 6.75 -22.27 -27.75
N VAL A 400 5.62 -21.57 -27.81
CA VAL A 400 4.36 -22.11 -28.33
C VAL A 400 4.36 -22.18 -29.86
N SER A 401 4.84 -21.12 -30.51
CA SER A 401 4.79 -21.01 -32.00
C SER A 401 5.99 -21.66 -32.70
N GLY A 402 7.08 -21.92 -31.97
CA GLY A 402 8.36 -22.35 -32.54
C GLY A 402 9.07 -21.29 -33.36
N ARG A 403 8.59 -20.02 -33.34
CA ARG A 403 9.12 -18.93 -34.16
C ARG A 403 9.56 -17.77 -33.29
N LYS A 404 10.80 -17.34 -33.45
CA LYS A 404 11.31 -16.15 -32.74
C LYS A 404 10.74 -14.87 -33.36
N PRO A 405 10.20 -13.93 -32.58
CA PRO A 405 9.84 -12.59 -33.06
C PRO A 405 11.04 -11.88 -33.69
N GLY A 406 10.81 -11.07 -34.73
CA GLY A 406 11.89 -10.33 -35.38
C GLY A 406 12.49 -9.27 -34.48
N ASP A 407 13.81 -9.06 -34.56
CA ASP A 407 14.55 -8.13 -33.69
C ASP A 407 14.01 -6.70 -33.82
N LYS A 408 13.62 -6.23 -35.01
CA LYS A 408 12.99 -4.92 -35.20
C LYS A 408 11.64 -4.80 -34.48
N PHE A 409 10.83 -5.86 -34.48
CA PHE A 409 9.55 -5.87 -33.75
C PHE A 409 9.77 -5.76 -32.25
N LEU A 410 10.74 -6.50 -31.69
CA LEU A 410 11.10 -6.43 -30.29
C LEU A 410 11.58 -5.02 -29.90
N GLU A 411 12.42 -4.39 -30.74
CA GLU A 411 12.90 -3.03 -30.54
C GLU A 411 11.74 -2.01 -30.50
N TYR A 412 10.83 -2.05 -31.48
CA TYR A 412 9.69 -1.14 -31.50
C TYR A 412 8.75 -1.37 -30.31
N ALA A 413 8.48 -2.64 -29.97
CA ALA A 413 7.69 -2.97 -28.79
C ALA A 413 8.30 -2.41 -27.51
N GLN A 414 9.62 -2.54 -27.34
CA GLN A 414 10.37 -1.99 -26.19
C GLN A 414 10.21 -0.46 -26.11
N ILE A 415 10.36 0.26 -27.23
CA ILE A 415 10.19 1.73 -27.27
C ILE A 415 8.77 2.11 -26.86
N VAL A 416 7.75 1.43 -27.42
CA VAL A 416 6.35 1.70 -27.07
C VAL A 416 6.07 1.44 -25.61
N GLY A 417 6.56 0.32 -25.06
CA GLY A 417 6.43 -0.01 -23.65
C GLY A 417 7.09 1.04 -22.75
N MET A 418 8.30 1.48 -23.08
CA MET A 418 9.03 2.53 -22.36
C MET A 418 8.26 3.86 -22.36
N VAL A 419 7.73 4.29 -23.51
CA VAL A 419 6.92 5.52 -23.59
C VAL A 419 5.67 5.40 -22.74
N LEU A 420 5.01 4.24 -22.75
CA LEU A 420 3.83 3.98 -21.93
C LEU A 420 4.16 4.05 -20.44
N LEU A 421 5.24 3.40 -20.00
CA LEU A 421 5.65 3.41 -18.59
C LEU A 421 6.05 4.81 -18.11
N LEU A 422 6.82 5.55 -18.92
CA LEU A 422 7.20 6.93 -18.59
C LEU A 422 5.97 7.85 -18.52
N SER A 423 5.00 7.66 -19.42
CA SER A 423 3.74 8.41 -19.38
C SER A 423 2.92 8.10 -18.14
N LEU A 424 2.84 6.82 -17.74
CA LEU A 424 2.15 6.40 -16.53
C LEU A 424 2.84 6.94 -15.27
N LEU A 425 4.16 6.87 -15.22
CA LEU A 425 4.96 7.42 -14.12
C LEU A 425 4.75 8.94 -13.99
N LEU A 426 4.77 9.66 -15.11
CA LEU A 426 4.51 11.10 -15.12
C LEU A 426 3.09 11.39 -14.64
N TYR A 427 2.09 10.66 -15.13
CA TYR A 427 0.70 10.82 -14.71
C TYR A 427 0.54 10.60 -13.19
N ALA A 428 1.07 9.50 -12.64
CA ALA A 428 0.97 9.18 -11.22
C ALA A 428 1.64 10.25 -10.33
N ASN A 429 2.83 10.74 -10.72
CA ASN A 429 3.52 11.79 -9.96
C ASN A 429 2.83 13.16 -10.08
N LEU A 430 2.25 13.49 -11.24
CA LEU A 430 1.44 14.70 -11.39
C LEU A 430 0.17 14.63 -10.54
N ASN A 431 -0.47 13.45 -10.45
CA ASN A 431 -1.63 13.24 -9.61
C ASN A 431 -1.30 13.44 -8.12
N ASP A 432 -0.15 12.93 -7.66
CA ASP A 432 0.34 13.19 -6.31
C ASP A 432 0.50 14.70 -6.03
N ILE A 433 1.14 15.42 -6.95
CA ILE A 433 1.38 16.87 -6.80
C ILE A 433 0.04 17.62 -6.76
N ILE A 434 -0.89 17.30 -7.68
CA ILE A 434 -2.22 17.92 -7.69
C ILE A 434 -2.97 17.64 -6.39
N GLY A 435 -2.83 16.43 -5.85
CA GLY A 435 -3.40 16.03 -4.57
C GLY A 435 -2.94 16.91 -3.40
N LEU A 436 -1.67 17.33 -3.38
CA LEU A 436 -1.12 18.22 -2.36
C LEU A 436 -1.72 19.64 -2.38
N PHE A 437 -2.24 20.09 -3.53
CA PHE A 437 -2.88 21.41 -3.66
C PHE A 437 -4.41 21.40 -3.48
N LYS A 438 -5.01 20.20 -3.42
CA LYS A 438 -6.47 20.03 -3.24
C LYS A 438 -6.87 19.80 -1.77
N ASN A 439 -5.89 19.50 -0.90
CA ASN A 439 -6.01 19.37 0.55
C ASN A 439 -5.44 20.63 1.19
#